data_55e0e5d03368625d9e8d0c29eefbad00
#
_entry.id   55e0e5d03368625d9e8d0c29eefbad00
#
_cell.length_a   1.000
_cell.length_b   1.000
_cell.length_c   1.000
_cell.angle_alpha   90.00
_cell.angle_beta   90.00
_cell.angle_gamma   90.00
#
_symmetry.space_group_name_H-M   'P 1'
#
loop_
_entity.id
_entity.type
_entity.pdbx_description
1 polymer ?
#
loop_
_entity_poly.entity_id
_entity_poly.type
_entity_poly.pdbx_seq_one_letter_code
_entity_poly.pdbx_strand_id
1 'polypeptide(L)'
;MDWSVALPNIWFLLITVLFTGFFVLEGYDFGVGVLAQVLGKTDEDKRVYFNTIGPFWDANEVWLLTGGGAMFAAFPIWYGKLFSGYYIAFVLMLVALILRGVSFEFRGKLGNNRTWIKSFDIAMFVGSLLPPVLWGVAVANFMTGANLDEKKNLVDGFLGLLSPFTILGGVMMLLLMLVHGAQFLALKTTGELRNAARATSALLFPFAAVVTLVFAVWALFKTDIFTTNYYVGLVLALIAVALFVLAFVLNFKGRDLGAFLSTSGTLAFLTLSVFAGMFPRAIINSNDLSQSLFIYDAASGIYTLRLMTIVALFLLPFVLGYQVWSYSIFRKRLSKEDELEY
;
A
#
# COMPACT_ATOMS: atom_id res chain seq x y z
N MET A 1 -3.00 -21.21 -27.96
CA MET A 1 -3.15 -20.20 -26.89
C MET A 1 -3.48 -18.88 -27.55
N ASP A 2 -4.65 -18.30 -27.25
CA ASP A 2 -5.03 -17.00 -27.80
C ASP A 2 -4.28 -15.89 -27.04
N TRP A 3 -3.31 -15.28 -27.70
CA TRP A 3 -2.47 -14.24 -27.11
C TRP A 3 -3.23 -12.94 -26.86
N SER A 4 -4.35 -12.72 -27.53
CA SER A 4 -5.19 -11.53 -27.31
C SER A 4 -5.90 -11.57 -25.97
N VAL A 5 -6.09 -12.74 -25.39
CA VAL A 5 -6.66 -12.97 -24.06
C VAL A 5 -5.57 -13.21 -23.03
N ALA A 6 -4.56 -14.01 -23.36
CA ALA A 6 -3.54 -14.41 -22.41
C ALA A 6 -2.65 -13.25 -21.93
N LEU A 7 -2.23 -12.37 -22.83
CA LEU A 7 -1.34 -11.26 -22.46
C LEU A 7 -2.02 -10.21 -21.56
N PRO A 8 -3.26 -9.74 -21.81
CA PRO A 8 -3.96 -8.88 -20.88
C PRO A 8 -4.12 -9.52 -19.49
N ASN A 9 -4.45 -10.82 -19.40
CA ASN A 9 -4.55 -11.52 -18.11
C ASN A 9 -3.21 -11.54 -17.36
N ILE A 10 -2.10 -11.84 -18.06
CA ILE A 10 -0.76 -11.82 -17.47
C ILE A 10 -0.42 -10.42 -16.95
N TRP A 11 -0.66 -9.38 -17.73
CA TRP A 11 -0.35 -8.02 -17.33
C TRP A 11 -1.24 -7.50 -16.19
N PHE A 12 -2.51 -7.89 -16.16
CA PHE A 12 -3.37 -7.61 -15.00
C PHE A 12 -2.82 -8.26 -13.72
N LEU A 13 -2.38 -9.52 -13.80
CA LEU A 13 -1.75 -10.21 -12.69
C LEU A 13 -0.43 -9.54 -12.27
N LEU A 14 0.43 -9.15 -13.22
CA LEU A 14 1.70 -8.46 -12.91
C LEU A 14 1.46 -7.10 -12.23
N ILE A 15 0.49 -6.31 -12.70
CA ILE A 15 0.09 -5.06 -12.04
C ILE A 15 -0.44 -5.33 -10.63
N THR A 16 -1.25 -6.38 -10.46
CA THR A 16 -1.71 -6.81 -9.13
C THR A 16 -0.54 -7.12 -8.19
N VAL A 17 0.47 -7.83 -8.68
CA VAL A 17 1.70 -8.14 -7.90
C VAL A 17 2.47 -6.87 -7.56
N LEU A 18 2.59 -5.92 -8.49
CA LEU A 18 3.28 -4.65 -8.25
C LEU A 18 2.57 -3.82 -7.16
N PHE A 19 1.24 -3.67 -7.23
CA PHE A 19 0.50 -2.99 -6.16
C PHE A 19 0.52 -3.76 -4.84
N THR A 20 0.53 -5.10 -4.88
CA THR A 20 0.71 -5.93 -3.68
C THR A 20 2.07 -5.65 -3.03
N GLY A 21 3.14 -5.63 -3.83
CA GLY A 21 4.48 -5.27 -3.36
C GLY A 21 4.52 -3.87 -2.75
N PHE A 22 3.89 -2.89 -3.41
CA PHE A 22 3.78 -1.53 -2.90
C PHE A 22 3.10 -1.49 -1.51
N PHE A 23 1.91 -2.06 -1.36
CA PHE A 23 1.20 -2.02 -0.07
C PHE A 23 1.93 -2.76 1.05
N VAL A 24 2.66 -3.83 0.73
CA VAL A 24 3.45 -4.58 1.71
C VAL A 24 4.72 -3.80 2.11
N LEU A 25 5.46 -3.30 1.13
CA LEU A 25 6.77 -2.69 1.39
C LEU A 25 6.62 -1.24 1.85
N GLU A 26 5.90 -0.43 1.12
CA GLU A 26 5.65 0.96 1.47
C GLU A 26 4.69 1.12 2.66
N GLY A 27 3.82 0.12 2.88
CA GLY A 27 2.87 0.13 3.99
C GLY A 27 3.52 0.21 5.36
N TYR A 28 4.63 -0.47 5.60
CA TYR A 28 5.34 -0.32 6.86
C TYR A 28 6.09 1.01 6.95
N ASP A 29 6.57 1.55 5.84
CA ASP A 29 7.27 2.84 5.81
C ASP A 29 6.31 3.98 6.21
N PHE A 30 5.08 3.98 5.70
CA PHE A 30 4.04 4.92 6.14
C PHE A 30 3.74 4.76 7.62
N GLY A 31 3.55 3.53 8.08
CA GLY A 31 3.32 3.24 9.50
C GLY A 31 4.45 3.75 10.39
N VAL A 32 5.70 3.52 10.03
CA VAL A 32 6.89 4.03 10.75
C VAL A 32 6.93 5.54 10.73
N GLY A 33 6.71 6.19 9.58
CA GLY A 33 6.74 7.66 9.47
C GLY A 33 5.76 8.36 10.40
N VAL A 34 4.55 7.79 10.57
CA VAL A 34 3.57 8.28 11.55
C VAL A 34 4.00 7.96 12.98
N LEU A 35 4.36 6.69 13.25
CA LEU A 35 4.66 6.22 14.61
C LEU A 35 5.93 6.83 15.18
N ALA A 36 6.92 7.16 14.37
CA ALA A 36 8.13 7.84 14.80
C ALA A 36 7.81 9.19 15.48
N GLN A 37 6.79 9.90 15.01
CA GLN A 37 6.36 11.16 15.62
C GLN A 37 5.56 10.97 16.90
N VAL A 38 4.86 9.85 17.05
CA VAL A 38 4.03 9.54 18.22
C VAL A 38 4.83 8.88 19.33
N LEU A 39 5.74 7.97 18.97
CA LEU A 39 6.51 7.15 19.91
C LEU A 39 7.86 7.77 20.29
N GLY A 40 8.47 8.56 19.39
CA GLY A 40 9.75 9.21 19.62
C GLY A 40 9.63 10.34 20.65
N LYS A 41 10.04 10.08 21.89
CA LYS A 41 10.03 11.05 23.00
C LYS A 41 11.15 12.08 22.87
N THR A 42 12.26 11.68 22.31
CA THR A 42 13.44 12.50 22.05
C THR A 42 13.73 12.57 20.55
N ASP A 43 14.55 13.54 20.14
CA ASP A 43 15.01 13.61 18.75
C ASP A 43 15.80 12.35 18.34
N GLU A 44 16.60 11.83 19.26
CA GLU A 44 17.35 10.60 19.06
C GLU A 44 16.45 9.38 18.84
N ASP A 45 15.35 9.24 19.61
CA ASP A 45 14.35 8.17 19.39
C ASP A 45 13.78 8.23 17.96
N LYS A 46 13.41 9.44 17.51
CA LYS A 46 12.87 9.65 16.16
C LYS A 46 13.89 9.29 15.09
N ARG A 47 15.14 9.69 15.27
CA ARG A 47 16.24 9.36 14.36
C ARG A 47 16.43 7.84 14.25
N VAL A 48 16.42 7.11 15.36
CA VAL A 48 16.49 5.64 15.32
C VAL A 48 15.35 5.07 14.50
N TYR A 49 14.10 5.54 14.71
CA TYR A 49 12.95 5.06 13.95
C TYR A 49 13.08 5.38 12.44
N PHE A 50 13.49 6.59 12.07
CA PHE A 50 13.70 6.94 10.66
C PHE A 50 14.80 6.11 10.01
N ASN A 51 15.90 5.84 10.72
CA ASN A 51 16.97 5.00 10.21
C ASN A 51 16.55 3.54 10.00
N THR A 52 15.46 3.06 10.62
CA THR A 52 14.94 1.70 10.33
C THR A 52 14.44 1.56 8.90
N ILE A 53 13.89 2.63 8.32
CA ILE A 53 13.32 2.67 6.97
C ILE A 53 14.21 3.42 5.98
N GLY A 54 15.16 4.23 6.46
CA GLY A 54 16.07 5.04 5.63
C GLY A 54 16.68 4.31 4.45
N PRO A 55 17.23 3.10 4.61
CA PRO A 55 17.81 2.35 3.50
C PRO A 55 16.81 1.79 2.48
N PHE A 56 15.50 1.86 2.74
CA PHE A 56 14.48 1.13 1.97
C PHE A 56 13.40 2.01 1.35
N TRP A 57 13.04 3.14 1.97
CA TRP A 57 11.85 3.94 1.61
C TRP A 57 11.77 4.31 0.13
N ASP A 58 12.87 4.74 -0.47
CA ASP A 58 12.92 5.13 -1.88
C ASP A 58 12.69 3.92 -2.79
N ALA A 59 13.39 2.80 -2.52
CA ALA A 59 13.21 1.56 -3.28
C ALA A 59 11.81 0.96 -3.13
N ASN A 60 11.15 1.14 -1.97
CA ASN A 60 9.78 0.70 -1.74
C ASN A 60 8.76 1.57 -2.49
N GLU A 61 8.97 2.89 -2.53
CA GLU A 61 8.12 3.83 -3.27
C GLU A 61 8.15 3.59 -4.79
N VAL A 62 9.29 3.09 -5.33
CA VAL A 62 9.43 2.72 -6.75
C VAL A 62 8.43 1.65 -7.19
N TRP A 63 7.93 0.79 -6.29
CA TRP A 63 6.88 -0.18 -6.64
C TRP A 63 5.59 0.48 -7.13
N LEU A 64 5.22 1.64 -6.55
CA LEU A 64 4.10 2.44 -7.02
C LEU A 64 4.35 2.99 -8.42
N LEU A 65 5.53 3.58 -8.64
CA LEU A 65 5.90 4.14 -9.94
C LEU A 65 5.95 3.05 -11.02
N THR A 66 6.50 1.89 -10.68
CA THR A 66 6.55 0.73 -11.58
C THR A 66 5.14 0.20 -11.89
N GLY A 67 4.27 0.11 -10.88
CA GLY A 67 2.87 -0.31 -11.05
C GLY A 67 2.08 0.64 -11.95
N GLY A 68 2.21 1.95 -11.71
CA GLY A 68 1.60 2.99 -12.55
C GLY A 68 2.15 3.01 -13.97
N GLY A 69 3.47 2.89 -14.14
CA GLY A 69 4.13 2.82 -15.45
C GLY A 69 3.76 1.55 -16.24
N ALA A 70 3.68 0.41 -15.56
CA ALA A 70 3.21 -0.85 -16.14
C ALA A 70 1.75 -0.75 -16.58
N MET A 71 0.90 -0.13 -15.74
CA MET A 71 -0.51 0.13 -16.09
C MET A 71 -0.62 1.07 -17.30
N PHE A 72 0.15 2.16 -17.33
CA PHE A 72 0.19 3.08 -18.47
C PHE A 72 0.55 2.38 -19.78
N ALA A 73 1.56 1.51 -19.76
CA ALA A 73 2.06 0.83 -20.95
C ALA A 73 1.16 -0.34 -21.37
N ALA A 74 0.67 -1.15 -20.43
CA ALA A 74 -0.16 -2.33 -20.72
C ALA A 74 -1.63 -2.00 -20.94
N PHE A 75 -2.18 -1.02 -20.19
CA PHE A 75 -3.59 -0.65 -20.19
C PHE A 75 -3.77 0.88 -20.25
N PRO A 76 -3.38 1.55 -21.35
CA PRO A 76 -3.38 3.02 -21.44
C PRO A 76 -4.76 3.63 -21.22
N ILE A 77 -5.83 2.95 -21.64
CA ILE A 77 -7.22 3.42 -21.46
C ILE A 77 -7.59 3.36 -19.96
N TRP A 78 -7.26 2.28 -19.26
CA TRP A 78 -7.48 2.17 -17.82
C TRP A 78 -6.72 3.26 -17.06
N TYR A 79 -5.41 3.40 -17.34
CA TYR A 79 -4.57 4.43 -16.75
C TYR A 79 -5.15 5.84 -16.97
N GLY A 80 -5.46 6.20 -18.22
CA GLY A 80 -5.96 7.53 -18.55
C GLY A 80 -7.28 7.88 -17.86
N LYS A 81 -8.23 6.94 -17.82
CA LYS A 81 -9.52 7.14 -17.15
C LYS A 81 -9.38 7.24 -15.64
N LEU A 82 -8.58 6.34 -15.04
CA LEU A 82 -8.32 6.33 -13.61
C LEU A 82 -7.66 7.65 -13.16
N PHE A 83 -6.57 8.05 -13.82
CA PHE A 83 -5.84 9.28 -13.46
C PHE A 83 -6.66 10.55 -13.70
N SER A 84 -7.50 10.58 -14.71
CA SER A 84 -8.42 11.72 -14.93
C SER A 84 -9.52 11.78 -13.87
N GLY A 85 -10.11 10.64 -13.50
CA GLY A 85 -11.20 10.60 -12.51
C GLY A 85 -10.73 10.83 -11.08
N TYR A 86 -9.54 10.33 -10.73
CA TYR A 86 -8.94 10.49 -9.39
C TYR A 86 -7.87 11.58 -9.35
N TYR A 87 -7.86 12.53 -10.30
CA TYR A 87 -6.79 13.49 -10.49
C TYR A 87 -6.41 14.23 -9.20
N ILE A 88 -7.38 14.82 -8.49
CA ILE A 88 -7.13 15.58 -7.26
C ILE A 88 -6.56 14.67 -6.16
N ALA A 89 -7.10 13.46 -6.00
CA ALA A 89 -6.61 12.50 -5.02
C ALA A 89 -5.16 12.09 -5.30
N PHE A 90 -4.81 11.84 -6.56
CA PHE A 90 -3.43 11.51 -6.93
C PHE A 90 -2.47 12.70 -6.79
N VAL A 91 -2.90 13.92 -7.09
CA VAL A 91 -2.08 15.12 -6.83
C VAL A 91 -1.81 15.28 -5.34
N LEU A 92 -2.83 15.13 -4.47
CA LEU A 92 -2.64 15.15 -3.02
C LEU A 92 -1.71 14.04 -2.52
N MET A 93 -1.83 12.85 -3.10
CA MET A 93 -0.93 11.73 -2.82
C MET A 93 0.52 12.06 -3.16
N LEU A 94 0.77 12.58 -4.38
CA LEU A 94 2.12 12.96 -4.82
C LEU A 94 2.71 14.06 -3.94
N VAL A 95 1.92 15.08 -3.57
CA VAL A 95 2.38 16.13 -2.64
C VAL A 95 2.76 15.52 -1.28
N ALA A 96 1.98 14.58 -0.77
CA ALA A 96 2.29 13.89 0.49
C ALA A 96 3.60 13.08 0.39
N LEU A 97 3.80 12.33 -0.70
CA LEU A 97 5.03 11.57 -0.94
C LEU A 97 6.25 12.50 -1.08
N ILE A 98 6.12 13.63 -1.78
CA ILE A 98 7.19 14.63 -1.89
C ILE A 98 7.53 15.20 -0.49
N LEU A 99 6.53 15.59 0.32
CA LEU A 99 6.75 16.09 1.68
C LEU A 99 7.49 15.06 2.54
N ARG A 100 7.15 13.80 2.41
CA ARG A 100 7.82 12.71 3.12
C ARG A 100 9.27 12.54 2.62
N GLY A 101 9.48 12.41 1.32
CA GLY A 101 10.81 12.22 0.71
C GLY A 101 11.79 13.34 1.07
N VAL A 102 11.36 14.62 0.91
CA VAL A 102 12.21 15.75 1.30
C VAL A 102 12.49 15.80 2.80
N SER A 103 11.62 15.24 3.64
CA SER A 103 11.82 15.20 5.09
C SER A 103 12.99 14.30 5.48
N PHE A 104 13.18 13.16 4.82
CA PHE A 104 14.34 12.31 5.04
C PHE A 104 15.65 13.06 4.79
N GLU A 105 15.73 13.77 3.67
CA GLU A 105 16.98 14.40 3.22
C GLU A 105 17.28 15.72 3.95
N PHE A 106 16.27 16.49 4.30
CA PHE A 106 16.48 17.88 4.77
C PHE A 106 16.32 18.06 6.27
N ARG A 107 15.67 17.15 7.00
CA ARG A 107 15.42 17.26 8.44
C ARG A 107 16.69 17.57 9.25
N GLY A 108 17.78 16.87 8.97
CA GLY A 108 19.05 17.00 9.68
C GLY A 108 19.97 18.13 9.19
N LYS A 109 19.67 18.82 8.08
CA LYS A 109 20.65 19.71 7.40
C LYS A 109 21.00 21.00 8.14
N LEU A 110 20.11 21.54 8.97
CA LEU A 110 20.37 22.75 9.76
C LEU A 110 20.71 22.46 11.24
N GLY A 111 21.28 21.29 11.52
CA GLY A 111 21.74 20.92 12.87
C GLY A 111 20.63 21.03 13.92
N ASN A 112 20.88 21.79 15.00
CA ASN A 112 19.96 21.91 16.13
C ASN A 112 18.85 22.96 15.98
N ASN A 113 18.54 23.41 14.77
CA ASN A 113 17.44 24.36 14.56
C ASN A 113 16.08 23.67 14.83
N ARG A 114 15.52 23.91 16.01
CA ARG A 114 14.26 23.27 16.47
C ARG A 114 13.05 23.57 15.55
N THR A 115 12.96 24.77 14.99
CA THR A 115 11.86 25.14 14.09
C THR A 115 11.95 24.34 12.79
N TRP A 116 13.16 24.22 12.24
CA TRP A 116 13.44 23.44 11.05
C TRP A 116 13.09 21.96 11.25
N ILE A 117 13.62 21.34 12.30
CA ILE A 117 13.36 19.94 12.63
C ILE A 117 11.85 19.70 12.79
N LYS A 118 11.14 20.57 13.54
CA LYS A 118 9.70 20.45 13.76
C LYS A 118 8.91 20.57 12.45
N SER A 119 9.31 21.45 11.53
CA SER A 119 8.64 21.58 10.23
C SER A 119 8.74 20.31 9.41
N PHE A 120 9.91 19.67 9.37
CA PHE A 120 10.09 18.40 8.67
C PHE A 120 9.48 17.21 9.42
N ASP A 121 9.43 17.25 10.74
CA ASP A 121 8.65 16.28 11.53
C ASP A 121 7.16 16.30 11.16
N ILE A 122 6.58 17.49 11.01
CA ILE A 122 5.18 17.65 10.56
C ILE A 122 5.03 17.18 9.11
N ALA A 123 5.95 17.55 8.22
CA ALA A 123 5.92 17.12 6.82
C ALA A 123 6.04 15.59 6.69
N MET A 124 6.91 14.95 7.47
CA MET A 124 7.03 13.49 7.56
C MET A 124 5.74 12.85 8.05
N PHE A 125 5.14 13.40 9.12
CA PHE A 125 3.90 12.90 9.68
C PHE A 125 2.75 12.96 8.66
N VAL A 126 2.53 14.14 8.07
CA VAL A 126 1.46 14.35 7.07
C VAL A 126 1.72 13.52 5.82
N GLY A 127 2.96 13.50 5.33
CA GLY A 127 3.38 12.73 4.17
C GLY A 127 3.29 11.22 4.35
N SER A 128 3.28 10.73 5.60
CA SER A 128 3.11 9.31 5.91
C SER A 128 1.68 8.94 6.32
N LEU A 129 0.89 9.91 6.81
CA LEU A 129 -0.50 9.70 7.23
C LEU A 129 -1.48 9.72 6.04
N LEU A 130 -1.29 10.70 5.15
CA LEU A 130 -2.24 10.96 4.07
C LEU A 130 -2.28 9.84 3.00
N PRO A 131 -1.16 9.29 2.51
CA PRO A 131 -1.19 8.26 1.49
C PRO A 131 -1.96 6.99 1.88
N PRO A 132 -1.81 6.38 3.08
CA PRO A 132 -2.64 5.25 3.50
C PRO A 132 -4.14 5.53 3.45
N VAL A 133 -4.56 6.73 3.89
CA VAL A 133 -5.98 7.12 3.87
C VAL A 133 -6.47 7.25 2.43
N LEU A 134 -5.73 7.95 1.57
CA LEU A 134 -6.10 8.13 0.17
C LEU A 134 -6.13 6.81 -0.59
N TRP A 135 -5.16 5.92 -0.35
CA TRP A 135 -5.16 4.58 -0.94
C TRP A 135 -6.33 3.74 -0.46
N GLY A 136 -6.66 3.78 0.84
CA GLY A 136 -7.83 3.05 1.35
C GLY A 136 -9.13 3.56 0.75
N VAL A 137 -9.29 4.88 0.58
CA VAL A 137 -10.41 5.48 -0.14
C VAL A 137 -10.44 5.03 -1.60
N ALA A 138 -9.30 5.05 -2.31
CA ALA A 138 -9.22 4.63 -3.71
C ALA A 138 -9.56 3.14 -3.88
N VAL A 139 -8.99 2.26 -3.07
CA VAL A 139 -9.25 0.82 -3.11
C VAL A 139 -10.73 0.53 -2.82
N ALA A 140 -11.34 1.21 -1.85
CA ALA A 140 -12.76 1.05 -1.57
C ALA A 140 -13.65 1.53 -2.75
N ASN A 141 -13.23 2.60 -3.47
CA ASN A 141 -13.89 3.01 -4.70
C ASN A 141 -13.71 1.99 -5.84
N PHE A 142 -12.54 1.36 -5.95
CA PHE A 142 -12.36 0.28 -6.94
C PHE A 142 -13.31 -0.89 -6.68
N MET A 143 -13.60 -1.19 -5.41
CA MET A 143 -14.53 -2.26 -5.02
C MET A 143 -16.00 -1.91 -5.32
N THR A 144 -16.43 -0.68 -5.07
CA THR A 144 -17.82 -0.24 -5.32
C THR A 144 -18.08 0.14 -6.75
N GLY A 145 -17.02 0.43 -7.51
CA GLY A 145 -17.11 1.04 -8.82
C GLY A 145 -17.38 2.55 -8.75
N ALA A 146 -17.40 3.16 -9.92
CA ALA A 146 -17.68 4.58 -10.15
C ALA A 146 -18.77 4.75 -11.19
N ASN A 147 -19.44 5.91 -11.20
CA ASN A 147 -20.34 6.26 -12.29
C ASN A 147 -19.54 6.50 -13.57
N LEU A 148 -19.84 5.76 -14.62
CA LEU A 148 -19.21 5.90 -15.93
C LEU A 148 -20.20 6.50 -16.93
N ASP A 149 -19.75 7.44 -17.75
CA ASP A 149 -20.48 7.93 -18.92
C ASP A 149 -20.47 6.89 -20.08
N GLU A 150 -21.13 7.21 -21.19
CA GLU A 150 -21.16 6.36 -22.39
C GLU A 150 -19.75 6.10 -22.97
N LYS A 151 -18.79 6.98 -22.72
CA LYS A 151 -17.37 6.84 -23.12
C LYS A 151 -16.56 6.15 -22.04
N LYS A 152 -17.19 5.64 -21.00
CA LYS A 152 -16.55 5.00 -19.82
C LYS A 152 -15.58 5.94 -19.08
N ASN A 153 -15.82 7.27 -19.05
CA ASN A 153 -15.11 8.20 -18.20
C ASN A 153 -15.78 8.28 -16.82
N LEU A 154 -14.98 8.48 -15.77
CA LEU A 154 -15.49 8.71 -14.43
C LEU A 154 -16.12 10.12 -14.35
N VAL A 155 -17.37 10.19 -13.88
CA VAL A 155 -18.13 11.45 -13.77
C VAL A 155 -18.33 11.92 -12.32
N ASP A 156 -17.93 11.13 -11.34
CA ASP A 156 -18.19 11.41 -9.91
C ASP A 156 -17.22 12.51 -9.45
N GLY A 157 -16.65 13.34 -9.79
CA GLY A 157 -15.75 14.34 -9.20
C GLY A 157 -15.12 13.94 -7.85
N PHE A 158 -14.18 14.71 -7.37
CA PHE A 158 -13.40 14.37 -6.17
C PHE A 158 -14.28 14.09 -4.92
N LEU A 159 -15.31 14.89 -4.69
CA LEU A 159 -16.19 14.71 -3.54
C LEU A 159 -17.07 13.45 -3.67
N GLY A 160 -17.38 13.01 -4.88
CA GLY A 160 -18.10 11.77 -5.13
C GLY A 160 -17.31 10.51 -4.73
N LEU A 161 -15.99 10.62 -4.66
CA LEU A 161 -15.14 9.53 -4.16
C LEU A 161 -15.22 9.36 -2.63
N LEU A 162 -15.73 10.37 -1.91
CA LEU A 162 -15.81 10.40 -0.45
C LEU A 162 -17.19 9.97 0.03
N SER A 163 -17.41 8.69 0.18
CA SER A 163 -18.60 8.12 0.84
C SER A 163 -18.24 7.58 2.23
N PRO A 164 -19.22 7.36 3.13
CA PRO A 164 -18.93 6.75 4.42
C PRO A 164 -18.21 5.39 4.30
N PHE A 165 -18.53 4.60 3.28
CA PHE A 165 -17.86 3.33 3.01
C PHE A 165 -16.40 3.52 2.59
N THR A 166 -16.13 4.45 1.69
CA THR A 166 -14.76 4.68 1.19
C THR A 166 -13.88 5.36 2.24
N ILE A 167 -14.45 6.26 3.06
CA ILE A 167 -13.76 6.85 4.21
C ILE A 167 -13.41 5.76 5.24
N LEU A 168 -14.31 4.83 5.52
CA LEU A 168 -14.02 3.69 6.38
C LEU A 168 -12.88 2.83 5.81
N GLY A 169 -12.82 2.63 4.49
CA GLY A 169 -11.69 1.99 3.79
C GLY A 169 -10.37 2.74 4.02
N GLY A 170 -10.40 4.08 3.99
CA GLY A 170 -9.25 4.91 4.32
C GLY A 170 -8.76 4.72 5.76
N VAL A 171 -9.67 4.72 6.73
CA VAL A 171 -9.35 4.47 8.14
C VAL A 171 -8.82 3.05 8.35
N MET A 172 -9.43 2.06 7.71
CA MET A 172 -8.96 0.67 7.74
C MET A 172 -7.52 0.54 7.24
N MET A 173 -7.23 1.08 6.07
CA MET A 173 -5.89 1.00 5.48
C MET A 173 -4.84 1.67 6.36
N LEU A 174 -5.15 2.86 6.90
CA LEU A 174 -4.27 3.55 7.85
C LEU A 174 -3.98 2.68 9.07
N LEU A 175 -5.00 2.11 9.72
CA LEU A 175 -4.81 1.29 10.91
C LEU A 175 -4.00 0.02 10.61
N LEU A 176 -4.24 -0.64 9.48
CA LEU A 176 -3.46 -1.81 9.06
C LEU A 176 -2.00 -1.45 8.83
N MET A 177 -1.71 -0.32 8.15
CA MET A 177 -0.33 0.13 7.93
C MET A 177 0.35 0.61 9.22
N LEU A 178 -0.38 1.20 10.17
CA LEU A 178 0.17 1.52 11.49
C LEU A 178 0.55 0.26 12.27
N VAL A 179 -0.31 -0.77 12.27
CA VAL A 179 0.02 -2.07 12.88
C VAL A 179 1.25 -2.68 12.21
N HIS A 180 1.30 -2.64 10.88
CA HIS A 180 2.41 -3.18 10.09
C HIS A 180 3.72 -2.45 10.36
N GLY A 181 3.71 -1.11 10.39
CA GLY A 181 4.85 -0.28 10.76
C GLY A 181 5.32 -0.52 12.21
N ALA A 182 4.38 -0.70 13.16
CA ALA A 182 4.73 -1.03 14.55
C ALA A 182 5.42 -2.41 14.64
N GLN A 183 4.98 -3.40 13.84
CA GLN A 183 5.65 -4.71 13.76
C GLN A 183 7.05 -4.59 13.15
N PHE A 184 7.22 -3.76 12.11
CA PHE A 184 8.52 -3.50 11.52
C PHE A 184 9.47 -2.82 12.52
N LEU A 185 9.01 -1.80 13.27
CA LEU A 185 9.78 -1.16 14.33
C LEU A 185 10.19 -2.16 15.43
N ALA A 186 9.28 -3.04 15.84
CA ALA A 186 9.60 -4.09 16.81
C ALA A 186 10.65 -5.07 16.29
N LEU A 187 10.65 -5.35 14.97
CA LEU A 187 11.63 -6.21 14.32
C LEU A 187 13.01 -5.53 14.20
N LYS A 188 13.03 -4.20 13.94
CA LYS A 188 14.24 -3.45 13.57
C LYS A 188 14.89 -2.68 14.71
N THR A 189 14.28 -2.62 15.89
CA THR A 189 14.84 -1.88 17.05
C THR A 189 15.14 -2.79 18.22
N THR A 190 15.80 -2.25 19.25
CA THR A 190 16.16 -2.91 20.50
C THR A 190 15.61 -2.16 21.72
N GLY A 191 15.72 -2.76 22.91
CA GLY A 191 15.45 -2.12 24.20
C GLY A 191 14.05 -1.51 24.33
N GLU A 192 13.98 -0.28 24.85
CA GLU A 192 12.72 0.43 25.11
C GLU A 192 11.94 0.76 23.84
N LEU A 193 12.65 1.11 22.75
CA LEU A 193 12.02 1.43 21.46
C LEU A 193 11.26 0.24 20.90
N ARG A 194 11.85 -0.95 20.97
CA ARG A 194 11.19 -2.21 20.59
C ARG A 194 9.97 -2.50 21.44
N ASN A 195 10.08 -2.33 22.75
CA ASN A 195 8.97 -2.60 23.67
C ASN A 195 7.81 -1.60 23.44
N ALA A 196 8.11 -0.33 23.19
CA ALA A 196 7.13 0.68 22.82
C ALA A 196 6.41 0.32 21.51
N ALA A 197 7.14 -0.11 20.49
CA ALA A 197 6.57 -0.54 19.22
C ALA A 197 5.64 -1.75 19.38
N ARG A 198 6.03 -2.78 20.15
CA ARG A 198 5.18 -3.93 20.45
C ARG A 198 3.91 -3.58 21.21
N ALA A 199 4.03 -2.71 22.23
CA ALA A 199 2.89 -2.26 23.01
C ALA A 199 1.91 -1.47 22.13
N THR A 200 2.42 -0.62 21.26
CA THR A 200 1.61 0.15 20.31
C THR A 200 0.92 -0.77 19.30
N SER A 201 1.62 -1.76 18.78
CA SER A 201 1.01 -2.78 17.92
C SER A 201 -0.13 -3.49 18.64
N ALA A 202 0.10 -3.97 19.88
CA ALA A 202 -0.94 -4.64 20.69
C ALA A 202 -2.16 -3.74 20.93
N LEU A 203 -1.94 -2.43 21.14
CA LEU A 203 -3.01 -1.45 21.31
C LEU A 203 -3.81 -1.23 20.02
N LEU A 204 -3.14 -1.14 18.88
CA LEU A 204 -3.78 -0.84 17.58
C LEU A 204 -4.54 -2.04 17.00
N PHE A 205 -4.12 -3.28 17.29
CA PHE A 205 -4.74 -4.48 16.75
C PHE A 205 -6.26 -4.57 16.94
N PRO A 206 -6.84 -4.39 18.14
CA PRO A 206 -8.28 -4.48 18.32
C PRO A 206 -9.03 -3.40 17.52
N PHE A 207 -8.51 -2.18 17.44
CA PHE A 207 -9.11 -1.12 16.63
C PHE A 207 -9.07 -1.46 15.15
N ALA A 208 -7.92 -1.90 14.64
CA ALA A 208 -7.78 -2.35 13.27
C ALA A 208 -8.70 -3.55 12.96
N ALA A 209 -8.82 -4.50 13.89
CA ALA A 209 -9.70 -5.66 13.74
C ALA A 209 -11.17 -5.26 13.63
N VAL A 210 -11.66 -4.38 14.52
CA VAL A 210 -13.05 -3.91 14.50
C VAL A 210 -13.34 -3.14 13.21
N VAL A 211 -12.49 -2.19 12.84
CA VAL A 211 -12.69 -1.38 11.62
C VAL A 211 -12.64 -2.26 10.37
N THR A 212 -11.69 -3.20 10.30
CA THR A 212 -11.59 -4.14 9.17
C THR A 212 -12.81 -5.06 9.09
N LEU A 213 -13.30 -5.55 10.23
CA LEU A 213 -14.51 -6.39 10.27
C LEU A 213 -15.75 -5.61 9.79
N VAL A 214 -15.95 -4.39 10.30
CA VAL A 214 -17.07 -3.53 9.86
C VAL A 214 -16.98 -3.24 8.37
N PHE A 215 -15.79 -2.90 7.88
CA PHE A 215 -15.57 -2.68 6.45
C PHE A 215 -15.86 -3.94 5.63
N ALA A 216 -15.34 -5.10 6.03
CA ALA A 216 -15.52 -6.36 5.33
C ALA A 216 -17.01 -6.78 5.27
N VAL A 217 -17.72 -6.69 6.41
CA VAL A 217 -19.16 -6.97 6.45
C VAL A 217 -19.93 -6.01 5.55
N TRP A 218 -19.62 -4.71 5.59
CA TRP A 218 -20.27 -3.75 4.70
C TRP A 218 -19.96 -4.01 3.23
N ALA A 219 -18.73 -4.38 2.90
CA ALA A 219 -18.31 -4.71 1.54
C ALA A 219 -19.07 -5.93 0.96
N LEU A 220 -19.39 -6.95 1.79
CA LEU A 220 -20.21 -8.11 1.36
C LEU A 220 -21.60 -7.70 0.82
N PHE A 221 -22.19 -6.61 1.36
CA PHE A 221 -23.49 -6.12 0.92
C PHE A 221 -23.39 -5.01 -0.13
N LYS A 222 -22.27 -4.30 -0.18
CA LYS A 222 -22.10 -3.11 -1.02
C LYS A 222 -21.46 -3.43 -2.37
N THR A 223 -20.72 -4.53 -2.48
CA THR A 223 -19.93 -4.88 -3.67
C THR A 223 -20.17 -6.33 -4.09
N ASP A 224 -19.87 -6.65 -5.34
CA ASP A 224 -19.96 -8.01 -5.88
C ASP A 224 -18.61 -8.75 -5.91
N ILE A 225 -17.51 -8.10 -5.50
CA ILE A 225 -16.16 -8.65 -5.65
C ILE A 225 -15.92 -9.96 -4.89
N PHE A 226 -16.71 -10.22 -3.85
CA PHE A 226 -16.57 -11.46 -3.05
C PHE A 226 -17.39 -12.61 -3.60
N THR A 227 -18.35 -12.35 -4.50
CA THR A 227 -19.22 -13.36 -5.13
C THR A 227 -18.82 -13.67 -6.56
N THR A 228 -18.03 -12.79 -7.20
CA THR A 228 -17.47 -12.99 -8.54
C THR A 228 -16.33 -14.02 -8.53
N ASN A 229 -16.00 -14.55 -9.70
CA ASN A 229 -14.84 -15.44 -9.91
C ASN A 229 -14.78 -16.61 -8.94
N TYR A 230 -15.90 -17.33 -8.76
CA TYR A 230 -15.99 -18.51 -7.89
C TYR A 230 -15.50 -18.24 -6.45
N TYR A 231 -15.82 -17.06 -5.91
CA TYR A 231 -15.48 -16.65 -4.56
C TYR A 231 -13.96 -16.55 -4.26
N VAL A 232 -13.10 -16.46 -5.27
CA VAL A 232 -11.65 -16.34 -5.08
C VAL A 232 -11.32 -15.13 -4.21
N GLY A 233 -11.95 -13.98 -4.46
CA GLY A 233 -11.78 -12.78 -3.63
C GLY A 233 -12.10 -13.03 -2.16
N LEU A 234 -13.20 -13.74 -1.87
CA LEU A 234 -13.60 -14.07 -0.49
C LEU A 234 -12.59 -15.01 0.18
N VAL A 235 -12.12 -16.05 -0.51
CA VAL A 235 -11.12 -16.98 0.04
C VAL A 235 -9.83 -16.24 0.40
N LEU A 236 -9.35 -15.36 -0.48
CA LEU A 236 -8.16 -14.55 -0.23
C LEU A 236 -8.36 -13.58 0.95
N ALA A 237 -9.54 -12.97 1.07
CA ALA A 237 -9.88 -12.13 2.23
C ALA A 237 -9.87 -12.93 3.55
N LEU A 238 -10.41 -14.14 3.56
CA LEU A 238 -10.39 -15.01 4.75
C LEU A 238 -8.96 -15.42 5.14
N ILE A 239 -8.07 -15.67 4.16
CA ILE A 239 -6.65 -15.91 4.42
C ILE A 239 -6.02 -14.67 5.05
N ALA A 240 -6.32 -13.47 4.55
CA ALA A 240 -5.82 -12.22 5.13
C ALA A 240 -6.26 -12.06 6.60
N VAL A 241 -7.52 -12.34 6.91
CA VAL A 241 -8.03 -12.31 8.30
C VAL A 241 -7.29 -13.33 9.18
N ALA A 242 -7.09 -14.54 8.71
CA ALA A 242 -6.35 -15.57 9.46
C ALA A 242 -4.91 -15.13 9.75
N LEU A 243 -4.22 -14.53 8.76
CA LEU A 243 -2.87 -13.98 8.92
C LEU A 243 -2.85 -12.79 9.89
N PHE A 244 -3.88 -11.92 9.87
CA PHE A 244 -3.98 -10.82 10.81
C PHE A 244 -4.12 -11.29 12.25
N VAL A 245 -4.98 -12.30 12.49
CA VAL A 245 -5.11 -12.94 13.81
C VAL A 245 -3.80 -13.61 14.23
N LEU A 246 -3.11 -14.29 13.30
CA LEU A 246 -1.80 -14.90 13.55
C LEU A 246 -0.76 -13.84 13.96
N ALA A 247 -0.74 -12.69 13.28
CA ALA A 247 0.15 -11.58 13.61
C ALA A 247 -0.06 -11.09 15.05
N PHE A 248 -1.32 -10.96 15.47
CA PHE A 248 -1.69 -10.59 16.84
C PHE A 248 -1.13 -11.60 17.87
N VAL A 249 -1.37 -12.89 17.65
CA VAL A 249 -0.87 -13.95 18.53
C VAL A 249 0.66 -13.95 18.61
N LEU A 250 1.33 -13.79 17.46
CA LEU A 250 2.80 -13.78 17.40
C LEU A 250 3.40 -12.53 18.06
N ASN A 251 2.73 -11.38 18.00
CA ASN A 251 3.13 -10.18 18.73
C ASN A 251 3.17 -10.44 20.25
N PHE A 252 2.12 -11.04 20.82
CA PHE A 252 2.09 -11.38 22.24
C PHE A 252 3.15 -12.42 22.62
N LYS A 253 3.46 -13.38 21.73
CA LYS A 253 4.52 -14.36 21.94
C LYS A 253 5.93 -13.79 21.75
N GLY A 254 6.06 -12.51 21.40
CA GLY A 254 7.35 -11.86 21.18
C GLY A 254 8.10 -12.33 19.93
N ARG A 255 7.42 -12.94 18.97
CA ARG A 255 7.97 -13.42 17.70
C ARG A 255 7.87 -12.35 16.62
N ASP A 256 8.72 -11.29 16.70
CA ASP A 256 8.63 -10.09 15.84
C ASP A 256 8.64 -10.41 14.35
N LEU A 257 9.57 -11.26 13.88
CA LEU A 257 9.63 -11.62 12.46
C LEU A 257 8.35 -12.32 11.99
N GLY A 258 7.85 -13.26 12.77
CA GLY A 258 6.60 -13.94 12.44
C GLY A 258 5.41 -13.01 12.42
N ALA A 259 5.32 -12.07 13.36
CA ALA A 259 4.27 -11.05 13.41
C ALA A 259 4.34 -10.12 12.19
N PHE A 260 5.53 -9.62 11.84
CA PHE A 260 5.75 -8.79 10.66
C PHE A 260 5.40 -9.52 9.36
N LEU A 261 5.86 -10.74 9.16
CA LEU A 261 5.54 -11.53 7.97
C LEU A 261 4.03 -11.83 7.87
N SER A 262 3.36 -12.02 9.00
CA SER A 262 1.91 -12.23 9.03
C SER A 262 1.14 -10.96 8.66
N THR A 263 1.56 -9.78 9.11
CA THR A 263 0.95 -8.51 8.66
C THR A 263 1.29 -8.20 7.19
N SER A 264 2.49 -8.54 6.72
CA SER A 264 2.84 -8.49 5.28
C SER A 264 1.89 -9.35 4.46
N GLY A 265 1.67 -10.58 4.89
CA GLY A 265 0.71 -11.49 4.27
C GLY A 265 -0.73 -10.95 4.31
N THR A 266 -1.14 -10.31 5.42
CA THR A 266 -2.46 -9.67 5.52
C THR A 266 -2.65 -8.64 4.41
N LEU A 267 -1.73 -7.68 4.25
CA LEU A 267 -1.81 -6.66 3.21
C LEU A 267 -1.76 -7.27 1.81
N ALA A 268 -0.88 -8.28 1.61
CA ALA A 268 -0.78 -8.98 0.33
C ALA A 268 -2.11 -9.66 -0.05
N PHE A 269 -2.69 -10.45 0.83
CA PHE A 269 -3.91 -11.20 0.53
C PHE A 269 -5.15 -10.29 0.45
N LEU A 270 -5.20 -9.15 1.17
CA LEU A 270 -6.25 -8.15 0.98
C LEU A 270 -6.17 -7.52 -0.41
N THR A 271 -4.97 -7.14 -0.87
CA THR A 271 -4.77 -6.58 -2.21
C THR A 271 -5.14 -7.59 -3.28
N LEU A 272 -4.63 -8.82 -3.17
CA LEU A 272 -4.98 -9.91 -4.09
C LEU A 272 -6.49 -10.19 -4.12
N SER A 273 -7.16 -10.11 -2.97
CA SER A 273 -8.63 -10.30 -2.85
C SER A 273 -9.40 -9.26 -3.68
N VAL A 274 -9.03 -7.99 -3.59
CA VAL A 274 -9.69 -6.91 -4.33
C VAL A 274 -9.49 -7.10 -5.84
N PHE A 275 -8.26 -7.28 -6.30
CA PHE A 275 -7.97 -7.45 -7.72
C PHE A 275 -8.59 -8.73 -8.29
N ALA A 276 -8.56 -9.84 -7.55
CA ALA A 276 -9.23 -11.08 -7.98
C ALA A 276 -10.74 -10.92 -8.12
N GLY A 277 -11.37 -10.17 -7.21
CA GLY A 277 -12.79 -9.86 -7.29
C GLY A 277 -13.15 -8.89 -8.42
N MET A 278 -12.26 -7.97 -8.76
CA MET A 278 -12.44 -7.05 -9.88
C MET A 278 -12.29 -7.76 -11.24
N PHE A 279 -11.39 -8.74 -11.35
CA PHE A 279 -11.08 -9.39 -12.63
C PHE A 279 -12.35 -9.92 -13.33
N PRO A 280 -12.49 -9.74 -14.66
CA PRO A 280 -11.58 -9.06 -15.60
C PRO A 280 -11.90 -7.56 -15.79
N ARG A 281 -12.58 -6.93 -14.85
CA ARG A 281 -12.96 -5.51 -14.90
C ARG A 281 -11.80 -4.64 -14.42
N ALA A 282 -11.35 -3.71 -15.26
CA ALA A 282 -10.37 -2.68 -14.92
C ALA A 282 -11.02 -1.55 -14.09
N ILE A 283 -12.25 -1.12 -14.48
CA ILE A 283 -13.06 -0.17 -13.73
C ILE A 283 -14.49 -0.70 -13.70
N ILE A 284 -15.03 -0.85 -12.49
CA ILE A 284 -16.41 -1.29 -12.28
C ILE A 284 -17.35 -0.09 -12.52
N ASN A 285 -18.42 -0.28 -13.30
CA ASN A 285 -19.49 0.71 -13.40
C ASN A 285 -20.53 0.45 -12.31
N SER A 286 -20.69 1.40 -11.39
CA SER A 286 -21.61 1.27 -10.25
C SER A 286 -23.08 1.26 -10.66
N ASN A 287 -23.45 1.83 -11.82
CA ASN A 287 -24.84 1.89 -12.31
C ASN A 287 -25.22 0.66 -13.13
N ASP A 288 -24.29 0.13 -13.92
CA ASP A 288 -24.48 -1.04 -14.78
C ASP A 288 -23.20 -1.84 -14.92
N LEU A 289 -23.13 -2.98 -14.26
CA LEU A 289 -21.95 -3.84 -14.26
C LEU A 289 -21.56 -4.32 -15.66
N SER A 290 -22.51 -4.44 -16.60
CA SER A 290 -22.25 -4.86 -17.98
C SER A 290 -21.48 -3.78 -18.77
N GLN A 291 -21.59 -2.51 -18.37
CA GLN A 291 -20.92 -1.37 -18.95
C GLN A 291 -19.58 -1.05 -18.28
N SER A 292 -19.05 -1.92 -17.43
CA SER A 292 -17.71 -1.80 -16.85
C SER A 292 -16.64 -1.73 -17.93
N LEU A 293 -15.49 -1.12 -17.60
CA LEU A 293 -14.33 -1.19 -18.48
C LEU A 293 -13.60 -2.51 -18.25
N PHE A 294 -13.53 -3.35 -19.26
CA PHE A 294 -12.80 -4.61 -19.18
C PHE A 294 -11.34 -4.45 -19.60
N ILE A 295 -10.46 -5.31 -19.06
CA ILE A 295 -9.03 -5.29 -19.37
C ILE A 295 -8.74 -5.53 -20.86
N TYR A 296 -9.59 -6.30 -21.54
CA TYR A 296 -9.45 -6.59 -22.97
C TYR A 296 -9.69 -5.36 -23.84
N ASP A 297 -10.61 -4.48 -23.43
CA ASP A 297 -10.92 -3.20 -24.09
C ASP A 297 -9.88 -2.12 -23.76
N ALA A 298 -9.18 -2.27 -22.64
CA ALA A 298 -8.21 -1.30 -22.15
C ALA A 298 -6.78 -1.61 -22.55
N ALA A 299 -6.51 -2.82 -23.07
CA ALA A 299 -5.17 -3.33 -23.33
C ALA A 299 -4.49 -2.68 -24.54
N SER A 300 -3.18 -2.54 -24.45
CA SER A 300 -2.30 -2.22 -25.58
C SER A 300 -2.25 -3.37 -26.61
N GLY A 301 -1.79 -3.07 -27.82
CA GLY A 301 -1.66 -4.06 -28.87
C GLY A 301 -0.76 -5.25 -28.47
N ILE A 302 -1.04 -6.42 -29.06
CA ILE A 302 -0.36 -7.69 -28.77
C ILE A 302 1.17 -7.58 -28.90
N TYR A 303 1.67 -6.84 -29.87
CA TYR A 303 3.12 -6.63 -30.08
C TYR A 303 3.74 -5.93 -28.84
N THR A 304 3.11 -4.86 -28.36
CA THR A 304 3.56 -4.11 -27.19
C THR A 304 3.59 -5.00 -25.94
N LEU A 305 2.49 -5.71 -25.67
CA LEU A 305 2.41 -6.59 -24.51
C LEU A 305 3.44 -7.73 -24.56
N ARG A 306 3.72 -8.30 -25.73
CA ARG A 306 4.78 -9.32 -25.91
C ARG A 306 6.16 -8.76 -25.62
N LEU A 307 6.50 -7.60 -26.20
CA LEU A 307 7.79 -6.96 -25.97
C LEU A 307 7.99 -6.65 -24.49
N MET A 308 7.00 -6.05 -23.85
CA MET A 308 7.02 -5.75 -22.42
C MET A 308 7.20 -7.03 -21.59
N THR A 309 6.54 -8.13 -21.95
CA THR A 309 6.66 -9.41 -21.23
C THR A 309 8.09 -9.94 -21.30
N ILE A 310 8.73 -9.90 -22.48
CA ILE A 310 10.12 -10.33 -22.65
C ILE A 310 11.06 -9.48 -21.79
N VAL A 311 10.90 -8.16 -21.84
CA VAL A 311 11.71 -7.22 -21.05
C VAL A 311 11.50 -7.47 -19.53
N ALA A 312 10.26 -7.64 -19.10
CA ALA A 312 9.94 -7.91 -17.67
C ALA A 312 10.56 -9.24 -17.22
N LEU A 313 10.44 -10.31 -17.99
CA LEU A 313 11.04 -11.61 -17.65
C LEU A 313 12.57 -11.55 -17.54
N PHE A 314 13.21 -10.69 -18.32
CA PHE A 314 14.66 -10.51 -18.26
C PHE A 314 15.09 -9.63 -17.07
N LEU A 315 14.43 -8.49 -16.83
CA LEU A 315 14.88 -7.50 -15.85
C LEU A 315 14.39 -7.80 -14.42
N LEU A 316 13.16 -8.34 -14.26
CA LEU A 316 12.55 -8.55 -12.95
C LEU A 316 13.40 -9.42 -12.00
N PRO A 317 14.04 -10.52 -12.44
CA PRO A 317 14.91 -11.31 -11.55
C PRO A 317 16.08 -10.51 -10.95
N PHE A 318 16.67 -9.60 -11.73
CA PHE A 318 17.77 -8.73 -11.24
C PHE A 318 17.27 -7.73 -10.20
N VAL A 319 16.12 -7.10 -10.45
CA VAL A 319 15.51 -6.14 -9.51
C VAL A 319 15.15 -6.83 -8.20
N LEU A 320 14.48 -7.99 -8.25
CA LEU A 320 14.13 -8.75 -7.06
C LEU A 320 15.38 -9.25 -6.32
N GLY A 321 16.39 -9.72 -7.05
CA GLY A 321 17.67 -10.15 -6.47
C GLY A 321 18.37 -8.98 -5.75
N TYR A 322 18.41 -7.81 -6.36
CA TYR A 322 18.96 -6.60 -5.73
C TYR A 322 18.19 -6.22 -4.46
N GLN A 323 16.87 -6.25 -4.51
CA GLN A 323 16.04 -5.91 -3.35
C GLN A 323 16.28 -6.88 -2.17
N VAL A 324 16.27 -8.19 -2.45
CA VAL A 324 16.59 -9.20 -1.42
C VAL A 324 18.00 -8.98 -0.84
N TRP A 325 18.97 -8.68 -1.68
CA TRP A 325 20.33 -8.37 -1.26
C TRP A 325 20.38 -7.13 -0.36
N SER A 326 19.73 -6.02 -0.75
CA SER A 326 19.62 -4.80 0.07
C SER A 326 19.04 -5.09 1.46
N TYR A 327 17.90 -5.80 1.53
CA TYR A 327 17.31 -6.19 2.81
C TYR A 327 18.23 -7.08 3.66
N SER A 328 19.06 -7.90 3.04
CA SER A 328 20.01 -8.77 3.75
C SER A 328 21.16 -7.99 4.40
N ILE A 329 21.61 -6.92 3.74
CA ILE A 329 22.67 -6.03 4.27
C ILE A 329 22.17 -5.27 5.50
N PHE A 330 21.00 -4.65 5.38
CA PHE A 330 20.44 -3.81 6.45
C PHE A 330 19.57 -4.58 7.45
N ARG A 331 19.81 -5.88 7.65
CA ARG A 331 19.02 -6.72 8.56
C ARG A 331 19.27 -6.47 10.05
N LYS A 332 20.34 -5.77 10.40
CA LYS A 332 20.73 -5.47 11.81
C LYS A 332 19.61 -4.67 12.49
N ARG A 333 19.43 -4.91 13.78
CA ARG A 333 18.57 -4.08 14.64
C ARG A 333 19.33 -2.81 15.03
N LEU A 334 18.62 -1.72 15.14
CA LEU A 334 19.16 -0.42 15.51
C LEU A 334 18.87 -0.08 16.98
N SER A 335 19.81 0.65 17.57
CA SER A 335 19.74 1.22 18.91
C SER A 335 20.18 2.69 18.88
N LYS A 336 20.11 3.38 20.02
CA LYS A 336 20.63 4.76 20.16
C LYS A 336 22.15 4.87 20.06
N GLU A 337 22.84 3.75 20.24
CA GLU A 337 24.33 3.68 20.21
C GLU A 337 24.88 3.52 18.79
N ASP A 338 24.00 3.24 17.81
CA ASP A 338 24.41 3.08 16.42
C ASP A 338 24.60 4.45 15.75
N GLU A 339 25.47 4.52 14.74
CA GLU A 339 25.58 5.69 13.87
C GLU A 339 24.31 5.85 13.04
N LEU A 340 23.70 7.04 13.10
CA LEU A 340 22.42 7.34 12.46
C LEU A 340 22.62 8.37 11.35
N GLU A 341 22.24 8.02 10.13
CA GLU A 341 22.31 8.90 8.96
C GLU A 341 21.18 9.95 8.93
N TYR A 342 19.98 9.55 9.32
CA TYR A 342 18.76 10.36 9.25
C TYR A 342 18.38 10.95 10.60
#